data_915ad6d395638beb05aa4751be82c27f
#
_entry.id   915ad6d395638beb05aa4751be82c27f
#
_cell.length_a   1.000
_cell.length_b   1.000
_cell.length_c   1.000
_cell.angle_alpha   90.00
_cell.angle_beta   90.00
_cell.angle_gamma   90.00
#
_symmetry.space_group_name_H-M   'P 1'
#
loop_
_entity.id
_entity.type
_entity.pdbx_description
1 polymer ?
#
loop_
_entity_poly.entity_id
_entity_poly.type
_entity_poly.pdbx_seq_one_letter_code
_entity_poly.pdbx_strand_id
1 'polypeptide(L)'
;MKEFETYTLSNGIRGIHRQVRSGVTHCAMVVNAGSRDEQRGEYGIAHFVEHALFKGTARRKAHQVNCRLENLGGELNAYTTKEDTTLHATVMRRDLSRAVE
;
A
#
# COMPACT_ATOMS: atom_id res chain seq x y z
N MET A 1 7.21 -24.27 -13.80
CA MET A 1 6.45 -23.01 -13.79
C MET A 1 6.90 -22.14 -12.62
N LYS A 2 7.23 -20.90 -12.89
CA LYS A 2 7.60 -19.97 -11.81
C LYS A 2 6.35 -19.61 -11.02
N GLU A 3 6.43 -19.72 -9.70
CA GLU A 3 5.33 -19.32 -8.84
C GLU A 3 5.18 -17.81 -8.77
N PHE A 4 6.29 -17.07 -8.95
CA PHE A 4 6.29 -15.62 -8.91
C PHE A 4 7.44 -15.05 -9.74
N GLU A 5 7.31 -13.76 -10.09
CA GLU A 5 8.32 -13.01 -10.82
C GLU A 5 8.80 -11.86 -9.95
N THR A 6 10.09 -11.56 -10.01
CA THR A 6 10.65 -10.41 -9.30
C THR A 6 11.18 -9.39 -10.31
N TYR A 7 11.12 -8.12 -9.94
CA TYR A 7 11.61 -7.03 -10.78
C TYR A 7 12.07 -5.87 -9.90
N THR A 8 12.89 -5.01 -10.49
CA THR A 8 13.35 -3.79 -9.83
C THR A 8 13.10 -2.61 -10.76
N LEU A 9 12.42 -1.58 -10.25
CA LEU A 9 12.19 -0.36 -11.02
C LEU A 9 13.45 0.50 -11.05
N SER A 10 13.50 1.45 -12.00
CA SER A 10 14.64 2.34 -12.17
C SER A 10 14.94 3.19 -10.92
N ASN A 11 13.94 3.46 -10.09
CA ASN A 11 14.09 4.21 -8.84
C ASN A 11 14.52 3.35 -7.64
N GLY A 12 14.79 2.06 -7.86
CA GLY A 12 15.23 1.15 -6.81
C GLY A 12 14.13 0.36 -6.10
N ILE A 13 12.85 0.64 -6.39
CA ILE A 13 11.75 -0.13 -5.81
C ILE A 13 11.78 -1.55 -6.37
N ARG A 14 11.77 -2.53 -5.47
CA ARG A 14 11.71 -3.95 -5.82
C ARG A 14 10.27 -4.41 -5.78
N GLY A 15 9.90 -5.22 -6.77
CA GLY A 15 8.56 -5.79 -6.84
C GLY A 15 8.59 -7.30 -7.00
N ILE A 16 7.52 -7.92 -6.53
CA ILE A 16 7.28 -9.34 -6.72
C ILE A 16 5.85 -9.50 -7.22
N HIS A 17 5.68 -10.32 -8.23
CA HIS A 17 4.39 -10.52 -8.88
C HIS A 17 4.09 -12.01 -9.00
N ARG A 18 2.88 -12.39 -8.67
CA ARG A 18 2.37 -13.75 -8.89
C ARG A 18 1.04 -13.68 -9.61
N GLN A 19 0.98 -14.29 -10.77
CA GLN A 19 -0.25 -14.37 -11.54
C GLN A 19 -1.08 -15.56 -11.07
N VAL A 20 -2.36 -15.33 -10.79
CA VAL A 20 -3.29 -16.37 -10.38
C VAL A 20 -4.59 -16.26 -11.19
N ARG A 21 -5.33 -17.35 -11.28
CA ARG A 21 -6.64 -17.35 -11.95
C ARG A 21 -7.71 -16.98 -10.95
N SER A 22 -7.88 -15.69 -10.74
CA SER A 22 -8.87 -15.15 -9.81
C SER A 22 -9.44 -13.85 -10.34
N GLY A 23 -10.68 -13.57 -10.03
CA GLY A 23 -11.30 -12.28 -10.33
C GLY A 23 -10.88 -11.18 -9.35
N VAL A 24 -10.17 -11.54 -8.29
CA VAL A 24 -9.73 -10.63 -7.24
C VAL A 24 -8.21 -10.52 -7.28
N THR A 25 -7.71 -9.31 -7.11
CA THR A 25 -6.29 -9.01 -7.06
C THR A 25 -5.94 -8.38 -5.72
N HIS A 26 -4.85 -8.86 -5.13
CA HIS A 26 -4.28 -8.27 -3.91
C HIS A 26 -2.98 -7.58 -4.28
N CYS A 27 -2.79 -6.35 -3.81
CA CYS A 27 -1.53 -5.64 -3.98
C CYS A 27 -1.11 -4.99 -2.66
N ALA A 28 0.19 -4.83 -2.49
CA ALA A 28 0.72 -4.22 -1.28
C ALA A 28 2.00 -3.44 -1.60
N MET A 29 2.23 -2.38 -0.85
CA MET A 29 3.49 -1.65 -0.83
C MET A 29 4.04 -1.73 0.58
N VAL A 30 5.27 -2.22 0.71
CA VAL A 30 5.95 -2.36 1.99
C VAL A 30 7.11 -1.37 2.04
N VAL A 31 7.11 -0.52 3.05
CA VAL A 31 8.19 0.43 3.30
C VAL A 31 8.99 -0.07 4.49
N ASN A 32 10.32 -0.19 4.32
CA ASN A 32 11.20 -0.67 5.37
C ASN A 32 11.46 0.44 6.42
N ALA A 33 10.40 0.89 7.04
CA ALA A 33 10.43 1.88 8.12
C ALA A 33 9.23 1.64 9.04
N GLY A 34 9.51 1.45 10.30
CA GLY A 34 8.48 1.17 11.30
C GLY A 34 8.80 1.89 12.62
N SER A 35 8.08 1.54 13.68
CA SER A 35 8.22 2.22 14.96
C SER A 35 9.63 2.04 15.58
N ARG A 36 10.34 0.99 15.20
CA ARG A 36 11.71 0.76 15.66
C ARG A 36 12.69 1.81 15.13
N ASP A 37 12.38 2.41 13.99
CA ASP A 37 13.23 3.42 13.35
C ASP A 37 13.01 4.82 13.94
N GLU A 38 12.06 4.97 14.84
CA GLU A 38 11.78 6.24 15.49
C GLU A 38 12.87 6.58 16.52
N GLN A 39 13.34 7.81 16.46
CA GLN A 39 14.32 8.32 17.41
C GLN A 39 13.60 8.88 18.64
N ARG A 40 14.39 9.14 19.69
CA ARG A 40 13.86 9.75 20.90
C ARG A 40 13.19 11.09 20.58
N GLY A 41 11.94 11.25 21.01
CA GLY A 41 11.11 12.42 20.70
C GLY A 41 10.25 12.26 19.46
N GLU A 42 10.39 11.15 18.74
CA GLU A 42 9.64 10.86 17.52
C GLU A 42 8.64 9.71 17.67
N TYR A 43 8.41 9.26 18.90
CA TYR A 43 7.53 8.11 19.15
C TYR A 43 6.11 8.36 18.65
N GLY A 44 5.60 7.42 17.88
CA GLY A 44 4.28 7.53 17.27
C GLY A 44 4.28 8.10 15.84
N ILE A 45 5.44 8.56 15.33
CA ILE A 45 5.52 9.14 13.99
C ILE A 45 5.11 8.16 12.91
N ALA A 46 5.58 6.91 12.97
CA ALA A 46 5.24 5.91 11.96
C ALA A 46 3.74 5.67 11.90
N HIS A 47 3.08 5.57 13.05
CA HIS A 47 1.64 5.43 13.14
C HIS A 47 0.93 6.70 12.62
N PHE A 48 1.45 7.87 12.94
CA PHE A 48 0.90 9.13 12.46
C PHE A 48 1.00 9.25 10.94
N VAL A 49 2.12 8.87 10.35
CA VAL A 49 2.31 8.87 8.90
C VAL A 49 1.31 7.93 8.24
N GLU A 50 1.08 6.74 8.82
CA GLU A 50 0.08 5.80 8.33
C GLU A 50 -1.31 6.47 8.25
N HIS A 51 -1.73 7.16 9.31
CA HIS A 51 -2.98 7.91 9.29
C HIS A 51 -2.96 9.05 8.27
N ALA A 52 -1.85 9.76 8.15
CA ALA A 52 -1.73 10.89 7.24
C ALA A 52 -1.90 10.48 5.78
N LEU A 53 -1.52 9.27 5.40
CA LEU A 53 -1.67 8.77 4.04
C LEU A 53 -3.12 8.72 3.59
N PHE A 54 -4.05 8.57 4.52
CA PHE A 54 -5.48 8.54 4.23
C PHE A 54 -6.15 9.91 4.32
N LYS A 55 -5.40 10.97 4.64
CA LYS A 55 -5.93 12.33 4.81
C LYS A 55 -5.85 13.17 3.54
N GLY A 56 -5.25 12.63 2.50
CA GLY A 56 -5.20 13.28 1.21
C GLY A 56 -3.81 13.36 0.62
N THR A 57 -3.76 13.77 -0.63
CA THR A 57 -2.54 13.97 -1.40
C THR A 57 -2.64 15.31 -2.12
N ALA A 58 -1.62 15.64 -2.90
CA ALA A 58 -1.64 16.83 -3.75
C ALA A 58 -2.79 16.80 -4.78
N ARG A 59 -3.22 15.60 -5.17
CA ARG A 59 -4.27 15.41 -6.20
C ARG A 59 -5.63 15.01 -5.66
N ARG A 60 -5.70 14.48 -4.42
CA ARG A 60 -6.92 13.91 -3.86
C ARG A 60 -7.15 14.37 -2.44
N LYS A 61 -8.37 14.75 -2.13
CA LYS A 61 -8.79 15.01 -0.76
C LYS A 61 -8.98 13.71 0.00
N ALA A 62 -9.06 13.78 1.33
CA ALA A 62 -9.23 12.60 2.18
C ALA A 62 -10.39 11.70 1.74
N HIS A 63 -11.53 12.29 1.45
CA HIS A 63 -12.70 11.56 0.96
C HIS A 63 -12.38 10.77 -0.33
N GLN A 64 -11.67 11.38 -1.26
CA GLN A 64 -11.33 10.75 -2.53
C GLN A 64 -10.35 9.58 -2.33
N VAL A 65 -9.39 9.71 -1.43
CA VAL A 65 -8.46 8.63 -1.09
C VAL A 65 -9.22 7.46 -0.50
N ASN A 66 -10.07 7.72 0.49
CA ASN A 66 -10.79 6.67 1.21
C ASN A 66 -11.84 5.96 0.35
N CYS A 67 -12.48 6.68 -0.56
CA CYS A 67 -13.59 6.14 -1.34
C CYS A 67 -13.20 5.62 -2.72
N ARG A 68 -11.98 5.87 -3.18
CA ARG A 68 -11.58 5.50 -4.54
C ARG A 68 -11.76 4.01 -4.84
N LEU A 69 -11.41 3.14 -3.91
CA LEU A 69 -11.59 1.70 -4.05
C LEU A 69 -12.90 1.20 -3.44
N GLU A 70 -13.36 1.82 -2.36
CA GLU A 70 -14.62 1.43 -1.72
C GLU A 70 -15.81 1.58 -2.67
N ASN A 71 -15.81 2.62 -3.49
CA ASN A 71 -16.86 2.84 -4.49
C ASN A 71 -16.92 1.73 -5.54
N LEU A 72 -15.86 0.93 -5.65
CA LEU A 72 -15.76 -0.20 -6.57
C LEU A 72 -15.87 -1.54 -5.84
N GLY A 73 -16.19 -1.52 -4.55
CA GLY A 73 -16.24 -2.72 -3.72
C GLY A 73 -14.88 -3.23 -3.28
N GLY A 74 -13.81 -2.45 -3.49
CA GLY A 74 -12.46 -2.79 -3.04
C GLY A 74 -12.19 -2.35 -1.62
N GLU A 75 -11.09 -2.83 -1.06
CA GLU A 75 -10.63 -2.47 0.27
C GLU A 75 -9.21 -1.92 0.21
N LEU A 76 -8.95 -0.87 1.00
CA LEU A 76 -7.63 -0.28 1.15
C LEU A 76 -7.34 -0.18 2.64
N ASN A 77 -6.24 -0.78 3.07
CA ASN A 77 -5.83 -0.78 4.47
C ASN A 77 -4.33 -0.56 4.60
N ALA A 78 -3.91 -0.21 5.79
CA ALA A 78 -2.51 -0.05 6.12
C ALA A 78 -2.26 -0.51 7.56
N TYR A 79 -1.04 -0.94 7.83
CA TYR A 79 -0.62 -1.19 9.20
C TYR A 79 0.88 -0.91 9.34
N THR A 80 1.28 -0.57 10.55
CA THR A 80 2.67 -0.30 10.90
C THR A 80 3.12 -1.29 11.96
N THR A 81 4.25 -1.94 11.71
CA THR A 81 4.91 -2.80 12.67
C THR A 81 6.14 -2.10 13.22
N LYS A 82 6.91 -2.80 14.04
CA LYS A 82 8.19 -2.26 14.54
C LYS A 82 9.22 -2.09 13.43
N GLU A 83 9.11 -2.86 12.35
CA GLU A 83 10.13 -2.92 11.31
C GLU A 83 9.68 -2.34 9.97
N ASP A 84 8.39 -2.35 9.69
CA ASP A 84 7.90 -1.88 8.39
C ASP A 84 6.51 -1.25 8.48
N THR A 85 6.15 -0.57 7.41
CA THR A 85 4.82 -0.01 7.19
C THR A 85 4.29 -0.61 5.89
N THR A 86 3.09 -1.18 5.93
CA THR A 86 2.48 -1.84 4.79
C THR A 86 1.18 -1.16 4.42
N LEU A 87 1.04 -0.84 3.13
CA LEU A 87 -0.21 -0.41 2.53
C LEU A 87 -0.67 -1.57 1.65
N HIS A 88 -1.91 -2.02 1.81
CA HIS A 88 -2.42 -3.11 0.99
C HIS A 88 -3.85 -2.86 0.53
N ALA A 89 -4.17 -3.42 -0.62
CA ALA A 89 -5.47 -3.28 -1.23
C ALA A 89 -5.94 -4.60 -1.82
N THR A 90 -7.25 -4.83 -1.75
CA THR A 90 -7.92 -5.95 -2.39
C THR A 90 -8.95 -5.37 -3.33
N VAL A 91 -8.84 -5.67 -4.62
CA VAL A 91 -9.70 -5.10 -5.65
C VAL A 91 -10.08 -6.15 -6.67
N MET A 92 -11.10 -5.84 -7.47
CA MET A 92 -11.39 -6.64 -8.66
C MET A 92 -10.22 -6.52 -9.62
N ARG A 93 -9.97 -7.59 -10.36
CA ARG A 93 -8.85 -7.67 -11.29
C ARG A 93 -8.74 -6.46 -12.22
N ARG A 94 -9.86 -5.97 -12.72
CA ARG A 94 -9.92 -4.82 -13.64
C ARG A 94 -9.55 -3.48 -12.98
N ASP A 95 -9.56 -3.41 -11.65
CA ASP A 95 -9.34 -2.18 -10.91
C ASP A 95 -7.93 -2.06 -10.31
N LEU A 96 -7.02 -2.98 -10.66
CA LEU A 96 -5.66 -3.01 -10.11
C LEU A 96 -4.92 -1.69 -10.36
N SER A 97 -5.04 -1.11 -11.53
CA SER A 97 -4.36 0.15 -11.84
C SER A 97 -4.81 1.30 -10.93
N ARG A 98 -6.08 1.31 -10.52
CA ARG A 98 -6.59 2.31 -9.56
C ARG A 98 -6.01 2.09 -8.17
N ALA A 99 -5.83 0.84 -7.76
CA ALA A 99 -5.24 0.52 -6.48
C ALA A 99 -3.78 0.96 -6.40
N VAL A 100 -3.03 0.75 -7.46
CA VAL A 100 -1.61 1.12 -7.53
C VAL A 100 -1.44 2.63 -7.61
N GLU A 101 -2.34 3.30 -8.26
CA GLU A 101 -2.31 4.75 -8.41
C GLU A 101 -2.50 5.48 -7.08
#